data_d0794c69e537fbc3cee6cb7123f06818
#
_entry.id   d0794c69e537fbc3cee6cb7123f06818
#
_cell.length_a   1.000
_cell.length_b   1.000
_cell.length_c   1.000
_cell.angle_alpha   90.00
_cell.angle_beta   90.00
_cell.angle_gamma   90.00
#
_symmetry.space_group_name_H-M   'P 1'
#
loop_
_entity.id
_entity.type
_entity.pdbx_description
1 polymer ?
#
loop_
_entity_poly.entity_id
_entity_poly.type
_entity_poly.pdbx_seq_one_letter_code
_entity_poly.pdbx_strand_id
1 'polypeptide(L)'
;MTPDRSPSLAETPAAAAEAVLAPQPLPVNTATADDHPRAVVRLLNIGHALDHLFILIFATAVGSIAAEFGFARWEDLMPYGVGAFFLFGLGSVPAGRLGDLWGRRPMMLVFFFGLGVAALVTSLAQGPWQLAAGLTLIGAFAAIYHPVGIPMLVQRARQPGAVIGLNGLAGNLGVAGAALLTGFLVQWLGWRAAFVVPGLASIACGVAFARLCPPQGEPPGRSRKPPAVVLPRALLMRALTVMTAAAVTGSLLFNFTTNGNTQFMVERFAGVIEDPALIGLLLAAVYAVASLAQVVVGRLIDRVPLKRLYLGIILAQIPWLLLAAVGQGWWLFVALTGAMVCIFGAIPFTDAMIVKYVDDRVRSRVAGMRLAVSFGISSAAVWLLGPVVKASGFTTLFLLMAGIALCTAAVVLWLPSDRAVREAAAGGER
;
A
#
# COMPACT_ATOMS: atom_id res chain seq x y z
N MET A 1 62.40 -6.34 -33.18
CA MET A 1 61.18 -7.20 -33.18
C MET A 1 60.35 -6.77 -31.98
N THR A 2 59.40 -5.88 -32.20
CA THR A 2 58.41 -5.44 -31.22
C THR A 2 57.07 -6.11 -31.59
N PRO A 3 56.32 -6.72 -30.66
CA PRO A 3 55.04 -7.30 -31.01
C PRO A 3 53.94 -6.22 -31.00
N ASP A 4 53.20 -6.29 -32.06
CA ASP A 4 52.01 -5.54 -32.42
C ASP A 4 50.91 -5.65 -31.33
N ARG A 5 50.37 -4.50 -30.89
CA ARG A 5 49.19 -4.43 -30.05
C ARG A 5 47.98 -4.10 -30.93
N SER A 6 47.19 -5.10 -31.21
CA SER A 6 45.87 -4.94 -31.82
C SER A 6 44.97 -4.03 -30.97
N PRO A 7 44.15 -3.13 -31.55
CA PRO A 7 43.21 -2.31 -30.79
C PRO A 7 42.03 -3.14 -30.29
N SER A 8 41.63 -2.94 -29.01
CA SER A 8 40.46 -3.52 -28.40
C SER A 8 39.19 -3.08 -29.13
N LEU A 9 38.28 -4.05 -29.34
CA LEU A 9 36.97 -3.86 -29.91
C LEU A 9 36.21 -2.76 -29.15
N ALA A 10 35.86 -1.70 -29.85
CA ALA A 10 34.99 -0.65 -29.36
C ALA A 10 33.60 -1.25 -29.06
N GLU A 11 33.16 -1.12 -27.84
CA GLU A 11 31.78 -1.48 -27.45
C GLU A 11 30.78 -0.72 -28.32
N THR A 12 29.85 -1.43 -28.92
CA THR A 12 28.84 -0.84 -29.80
C THR A 12 27.91 0.06 -28.97
N PRO A 13 27.43 1.21 -29.52
CA PRO A 13 26.48 2.11 -28.82
C PRO A 13 25.21 1.44 -28.32
N ALA A 14 24.83 0.31 -28.92
CA ALA A 14 23.69 -0.50 -28.50
C ALA A 14 23.92 -1.21 -27.15
N ALA A 15 25.13 -1.70 -26.88
CA ALA A 15 25.46 -2.36 -25.61
C ALA A 15 25.50 -1.36 -24.44
N ALA A 16 25.98 -0.14 -24.71
CA ALA A 16 25.95 0.95 -23.72
C ALA A 16 24.53 1.40 -23.39
N ALA A 17 23.62 1.43 -24.39
CA ALA A 17 22.20 1.77 -24.18
C ALA A 17 21.44 0.67 -23.42
N GLU A 18 21.81 -0.59 -23.58
CA GLU A 18 21.19 -1.72 -22.87
C GLU A 18 21.66 -1.74 -21.40
N ALA A 19 22.86 -1.37 -21.10
CA ALA A 19 23.39 -1.22 -19.74
C ALA A 19 22.75 -0.05 -18.96
N VAL A 20 22.30 0.99 -19.65
CA VAL A 20 21.60 2.16 -19.04
C VAL A 20 20.13 1.84 -18.70
N LEU A 21 19.52 0.87 -19.39
CA LEU A 21 18.11 0.48 -19.22
C LEU A 21 17.91 -0.79 -18.38
N ALA A 22 18.97 -1.54 -18.09
CA ALA A 22 18.94 -2.57 -17.07
C ALA A 22 18.69 -1.90 -15.71
N PRO A 23 17.86 -2.50 -14.82
CA PRO A 23 17.73 -2.00 -13.45
C PRO A 23 19.13 -2.00 -12.85
N GLN A 24 19.73 -0.81 -12.79
CA GLN A 24 21.03 -0.62 -12.15
C GLN A 24 20.87 -1.08 -10.71
N PRO A 25 21.65 -2.02 -10.21
CA PRO A 25 21.63 -2.34 -8.79
C PRO A 25 21.88 -1.03 -8.04
N LEU A 26 20.98 -0.72 -7.10
CA LEU A 26 21.13 0.45 -6.24
C LEU A 26 22.58 0.45 -5.72
N PRO A 27 23.30 1.58 -5.74
CA PRO A 27 24.68 1.63 -5.32
C PRO A 27 24.83 0.99 -3.94
N VAL A 28 25.52 -0.13 -3.88
CA VAL A 28 25.89 -0.78 -2.63
C VAL A 28 26.81 0.19 -1.91
N ASN A 29 26.32 0.77 -0.83
CA ASN A 29 27.14 1.62 0.03
C ASN A 29 28.19 0.71 0.68
N THR A 30 29.41 0.68 0.15
CA THR A 30 30.54 -0.13 0.62
C THR A 30 31.15 0.38 1.94
N ALA A 31 30.66 1.50 2.48
CA ALA A 31 30.96 1.86 3.85
C ALA A 31 30.35 0.77 4.77
N THR A 32 31.10 0.25 5.71
CA THR A 32 30.78 -0.77 6.72
C THR A 32 29.54 -0.43 7.55
N ALA A 33 28.38 -0.34 6.89
CA ALA A 33 27.11 -0.18 7.56
C ALA A 33 26.66 -1.58 7.97
N ASP A 34 26.80 -1.90 9.26
CA ASP A 34 26.17 -3.05 9.84
C ASP A 34 24.66 -2.97 9.57
N ASP A 35 24.08 -4.03 9.00
CA ASP A 35 22.64 -4.16 8.84
C ASP A 35 21.97 -3.91 10.19
N HIS A 36 20.75 -3.37 10.20
CA HIS A 36 20.00 -3.30 11.45
C HIS A 36 19.90 -4.68 12.10
N PRO A 37 19.99 -4.77 13.45
CA PRO A 37 19.75 -6.04 14.14
C PRO A 37 18.47 -6.71 13.62
N ARG A 38 18.52 -8.00 13.37
CA ARG A 38 17.36 -8.76 12.83
C ARG A 38 16.07 -8.53 13.61
N ALA A 39 16.19 -8.32 14.92
CA ALA A 39 15.05 -8.00 15.79
C ALA A 39 14.42 -6.65 15.42
N VAL A 40 15.21 -5.62 15.11
CA VAL A 40 14.71 -4.30 14.69
C VAL A 40 14.00 -4.40 13.35
N VAL A 41 14.58 -5.14 12.37
CA VAL A 41 13.95 -5.40 11.07
C VAL A 41 12.61 -6.10 11.24
N ARG A 42 12.52 -7.10 12.12
CA ARG A 42 11.26 -7.80 12.42
C ARG A 42 10.23 -6.86 13.04
N LEU A 43 10.63 -6.01 14.01
CA LEU A 43 9.74 -5.04 14.65
C LEU A 43 9.24 -3.99 13.65
N LEU A 44 10.08 -3.53 12.72
CA LEU A 44 9.63 -2.63 11.64
C LEU A 44 8.62 -3.32 10.72
N ASN A 45 8.83 -4.59 10.35
CA ASN A 45 7.84 -5.32 9.55
C ASN A 45 6.53 -5.57 10.32
N ILE A 46 6.60 -5.88 11.62
CA ILE A 46 5.41 -5.97 12.48
C ILE A 46 4.72 -4.60 12.55
N GLY A 47 5.49 -3.51 12.65
CA GLY A 47 4.96 -2.14 12.60
C GLY A 47 4.16 -1.89 11.33
N HIS A 48 4.63 -2.33 10.16
CA HIS A 48 3.89 -2.20 8.90
C HIS A 48 2.59 -3.04 8.90
N ALA A 49 2.66 -4.24 9.46
CA ALA A 49 1.45 -5.06 9.60
C ALA A 49 0.44 -4.40 10.56
N LEU A 50 0.89 -3.86 11.69
CA LEU A 50 0.03 -3.12 12.63
C LEU A 50 -0.57 -1.87 11.98
N ASP A 51 0.21 -1.12 11.20
CA ASP A 51 -0.23 0.06 10.47
C ASP A 51 -1.50 -0.22 9.64
N HIS A 52 -1.41 -1.23 8.76
CA HIS A 52 -2.55 -1.63 7.93
C HIS A 52 -3.68 -2.32 8.72
N LEU A 53 -3.35 -3.06 9.76
CA LEU A 53 -4.34 -3.71 10.61
C LEU A 53 -5.25 -2.66 11.29
N PHE A 54 -4.65 -1.65 11.94
CA PHE A 54 -5.41 -0.66 12.69
C PHE A 54 -6.38 0.17 11.82
N ILE A 55 -5.97 0.52 10.61
CA ILE A 55 -6.80 1.28 9.67
C ILE A 55 -8.05 0.49 9.24
N LEU A 56 -8.02 -0.85 9.31
CA LEU A 56 -9.10 -1.71 8.83
C LEU A 56 -9.96 -2.35 9.93
N ILE A 57 -9.59 -2.21 11.22
CA ILE A 57 -10.41 -2.74 12.34
C ILE A 57 -11.84 -2.20 12.26
N PHE A 58 -12.00 -0.88 12.11
CA PHE A 58 -13.30 -0.25 12.05
C PHE A 58 -14.19 -0.81 10.94
N ALA A 59 -13.67 -0.91 9.73
CA ALA A 59 -14.41 -1.42 8.58
C ALA A 59 -14.87 -2.89 8.76
N THR A 60 -14.05 -3.71 9.44
CA THR A 60 -14.36 -5.10 9.75
C THR A 60 -15.42 -5.19 10.87
N ALA A 61 -15.34 -4.33 11.89
CA ALA A 61 -16.24 -4.34 13.06
C ALA A 61 -17.47 -3.45 12.90
N VAL A 62 -17.61 -2.72 11.77
CA VAL A 62 -18.60 -1.63 11.61
C VAL A 62 -20.03 -2.06 11.87
N GLY A 63 -20.40 -3.29 11.47
CA GLY A 63 -21.74 -3.82 11.72
C GLY A 63 -22.06 -3.97 13.23
N SER A 64 -21.13 -4.53 14.00
CA SER A 64 -21.28 -4.69 15.46
C SER A 64 -21.27 -3.34 16.18
N ILE A 65 -20.43 -2.39 15.74
CA ILE A 65 -20.39 -1.04 16.33
C ILE A 65 -21.68 -0.27 16.01
N ALA A 66 -22.17 -0.37 14.77
CA ALA A 66 -23.41 0.26 14.35
C ALA A 66 -24.61 -0.25 15.16
N ALA A 67 -24.71 -1.56 15.35
CA ALA A 67 -25.75 -2.18 16.16
C ALA A 67 -25.72 -1.68 17.62
N GLU A 68 -24.54 -1.60 18.23
CA GLU A 68 -24.39 -1.11 19.61
C GLU A 68 -24.75 0.38 19.75
N PHE A 69 -24.41 1.21 18.74
CA PHE A 69 -24.73 2.65 18.76
C PHE A 69 -26.15 2.97 18.27
N GLY A 70 -26.99 1.96 18.02
CA GLY A 70 -28.36 2.12 17.61
C GLY A 70 -28.56 2.57 16.16
N PHE A 71 -27.57 2.38 15.29
CA PHE A 71 -27.74 2.61 13.86
C PHE A 71 -28.53 1.46 13.23
N ALA A 72 -29.54 1.78 12.45
CA ALA A 72 -30.30 0.77 11.71
C ALA A 72 -29.47 0.12 10.58
N ARG A 73 -28.48 0.83 10.09
CA ARG A 73 -27.64 0.41 8.96
C ARG A 73 -26.17 0.79 9.21
N TRP A 74 -25.28 -0.15 8.96
CA TRP A 74 -23.83 0.05 9.12
C TRP A 74 -23.27 1.15 8.20
N GLU A 75 -23.89 1.36 7.04
CA GLU A 75 -23.49 2.35 6.05
C GLU A 75 -23.58 3.79 6.61
N ASP A 76 -24.48 4.03 7.56
CA ASP A 76 -24.63 5.34 8.20
C ASP A 76 -23.48 5.65 9.17
N LEU A 77 -22.77 4.61 9.65
CA LEU A 77 -21.61 4.76 10.51
C LEU A 77 -20.29 4.90 9.72
N MET A 78 -20.21 4.41 8.47
CA MET A 78 -18.97 4.44 7.68
C MET A 78 -18.34 5.83 7.54
N PRO A 79 -19.07 6.93 7.32
CA PRO A 79 -18.49 8.28 7.21
C PRO A 79 -17.67 8.71 8.43
N TYR A 80 -17.93 8.17 9.62
CA TYR A 80 -17.17 8.48 10.84
C TYR A 80 -15.74 7.94 10.83
N GLY A 81 -15.43 7.00 9.93
CA GLY A 81 -14.07 6.50 9.69
C GLY A 81 -13.18 7.39 8.83
N VAL A 82 -13.75 8.40 8.16
CA VAL A 82 -13.03 9.25 7.17
C VAL A 82 -11.80 9.93 7.76
N GLY A 83 -11.90 10.43 9.01
CA GLY A 83 -10.82 11.12 9.69
C GLY A 83 -9.55 10.30 9.82
N ALA A 84 -9.67 8.97 9.97
CA ALA A 84 -8.54 8.06 10.01
C ALA A 84 -7.73 8.10 8.70
N PHE A 85 -8.40 7.91 7.57
CA PHE A 85 -7.75 7.89 6.25
C PHE A 85 -7.26 9.29 5.84
N PHE A 86 -7.98 10.34 6.21
CA PHE A 86 -7.58 11.71 5.95
C PHE A 86 -6.26 12.05 6.66
N LEU A 87 -6.15 11.77 7.96
CA LEU A 87 -4.90 12.02 8.68
C LEU A 87 -3.82 11.00 8.36
N PHE A 88 -4.16 9.77 8.02
CA PHE A 88 -3.19 8.81 7.49
C PHE A 88 -2.47 9.37 6.25
N GLY A 89 -3.21 10.02 5.36
CA GLY A 89 -2.65 10.69 4.19
C GLY A 89 -1.92 11.99 4.51
N LEU A 90 -2.67 12.97 5.01
CA LEU A 90 -2.15 14.32 5.25
C LEU A 90 -1.05 14.34 6.32
N GLY A 91 -1.18 13.53 7.35
CA GLY A 91 -0.23 13.41 8.46
C GLY A 91 1.13 12.85 8.04
N SER A 92 1.21 12.12 6.92
CA SER A 92 2.47 11.55 6.43
C SER A 92 3.49 12.63 6.04
N VAL A 93 3.04 13.81 5.60
CA VAL A 93 3.91 14.93 5.23
C VAL A 93 4.64 15.52 6.46
N PRO A 94 3.94 15.97 7.52
CA PRO A 94 4.62 16.42 8.73
C PRO A 94 5.38 15.30 9.43
N ALA A 95 4.88 14.05 9.42
CA ALA A 95 5.58 12.91 10.02
C ALA A 95 6.95 12.66 9.37
N GLY A 96 7.04 12.73 8.04
CA GLY A 96 8.32 12.66 7.32
C GLY A 96 9.27 13.78 7.73
N ARG A 97 8.77 15.02 7.81
CA ARG A 97 9.56 16.17 8.27
C ARG A 97 10.06 16.02 9.70
N LEU A 98 9.21 15.53 10.60
CA LEU A 98 9.60 15.28 11.99
C LEU A 98 10.60 14.12 12.08
N GLY A 99 10.49 13.10 11.22
CA GLY A 99 11.47 12.03 11.10
C GLY A 99 12.86 12.53 10.70
N ASP A 100 12.93 13.57 9.85
CA ASP A 100 14.19 14.23 9.49
C ASP A 100 14.74 15.12 10.62
N LEU A 101 13.87 15.77 11.41
CA LEU A 101 14.26 16.70 12.48
C LEU A 101 14.60 16.01 13.80
N TRP A 102 13.75 15.08 14.25
CA TRP A 102 13.89 14.39 15.54
C TRP A 102 14.61 13.07 15.43
N GLY A 103 14.78 12.58 14.20
CA GLY A 103 15.32 11.26 13.93
C GLY A 103 14.24 10.17 13.80
N ARG A 104 14.56 9.11 13.07
CA ARG A 104 13.59 8.05 12.75
C ARG A 104 13.23 7.19 13.95
N ARG A 105 14.21 6.90 14.82
CA ARG A 105 13.98 6.09 16.05
C ARG A 105 12.94 6.72 16.98
N PRO A 106 13.04 8.00 17.41
CA PRO A 106 12.01 8.65 18.23
C PRO A 106 10.63 8.63 17.55
N MET A 107 10.58 8.91 16.25
CA MET A 107 9.31 8.89 15.51
C MET A 107 8.68 7.49 15.45
N MET A 108 9.47 6.42 15.32
CA MET A 108 8.94 5.05 15.40
C MET A 108 8.46 4.69 16.81
N LEU A 109 9.05 5.25 17.87
CA LEU A 109 8.50 5.12 19.22
C LEU A 109 7.15 5.85 19.34
N VAL A 110 7.04 7.06 18.80
CA VAL A 110 5.76 7.80 18.73
C VAL A 110 4.72 6.98 17.95
N PHE A 111 5.11 6.34 16.85
CA PHE A 111 4.23 5.45 16.10
C PHE A 111 3.69 4.31 16.97
N PHE A 112 4.54 3.48 17.59
CA PHE A 112 4.09 2.32 18.33
C PHE A 112 3.27 2.69 19.58
N PHE A 113 3.73 3.63 20.38
CA PHE A 113 3.02 4.04 21.60
C PHE A 113 1.76 4.85 21.26
N GLY A 114 1.86 5.80 20.33
CA GLY A 114 0.74 6.64 19.92
C GLY A 114 -0.39 5.82 19.30
N LEU A 115 -0.06 4.89 18.40
CA LEU A 115 -1.02 3.99 17.76
C LEU A 115 -1.71 3.10 18.80
N GLY A 116 -0.93 2.50 19.70
CA GLY A 116 -1.46 1.65 20.78
C GLY A 116 -2.38 2.43 21.74
N VAL A 117 -1.95 3.61 22.19
CA VAL A 117 -2.77 4.46 23.07
C VAL A 117 -4.03 4.95 22.36
N ALA A 118 -3.92 5.38 21.10
CA ALA A 118 -5.08 5.80 20.31
C ALA A 118 -6.12 4.67 20.16
N ALA A 119 -5.66 3.43 19.98
CA ALA A 119 -6.54 2.26 19.92
C ALA A 119 -7.25 2.00 21.27
N LEU A 120 -6.51 2.08 22.40
CA LEU A 120 -7.11 1.94 23.72
C LEU A 120 -8.15 3.04 23.99
N VAL A 121 -7.87 4.28 23.62
CA VAL A 121 -8.84 5.39 23.71
C VAL A 121 -10.05 5.14 22.82
N THR A 122 -9.84 4.67 21.58
CA THR A 122 -10.93 4.35 20.65
C THR A 122 -11.86 3.26 21.20
N SER A 123 -11.32 2.27 21.93
CA SER A 123 -12.11 1.20 22.54
C SER A 123 -13.08 1.71 23.63
N LEU A 124 -12.85 2.88 24.18
CA LEU A 124 -13.69 3.51 25.22
C LEU A 124 -14.86 4.32 24.62
N ALA A 125 -14.96 4.41 23.29
CA ALA A 125 -16.02 5.19 22.64
C ALA A 125 -17.41 4.67 22.98
N GLN A 126 -18.32 5.60 23.33
CA GLN A 126 -19.72 5.34 23.65
C GLN A 126 -20.69 5.94 22.62
N GLY A 127 -20.15 6.47 21.53
CA GLY A 127 -20.93 7.05 20.46
C GLY A 127 -20.08 7.39 19.23
N PRO A 128 -20.73 7.72 18.11
CA PRO A 128 -20.11 7.84 16.81
C PRO A 128 -19.03 8.93 16.74
N TRP A 129 -19.21 10.06 17.41
CA TRP A 129 -18.24 11.16 17.39
C TRP A 129 -16.99 10.85 18.22
N GLN A 130 -17.14 10.16 19.35
CA GLN A 130 -15.98 9.68 20.12
C GLN A 130 -15.19 8.64 19.34
N LEU A 131 -15.91 7.73 18.67
CA LEU A 131 -15.30 6.75 17.76
C LEU A 131 -14.54 7.48 16.63
N ALA A 132 -15.16 8.45 15.97
CA ALA A 132 -14.54 9.23 14.90
C ALA A 132 -13.26 9.92 15.37
N ALA A 133 -13.26 10.53 16.55
CA ALA A 133 -12.09 11.17 17.14
C ALA A 133 -10.97 10.14 17.40
N GLY A 134 -11.29 9.01 17.99
CA GLY A 134 -10.34 7.91 18.23
C GLY A 134 -9.74 7.36 16.94
N LEU A 135 -10.57 7.09 15.94
CA LEU A 135 -10.13 6.62 14.62
C LEU A 135 -9.23 7.67 13.93
N THR A 136 -9.56 8.94 14.08
CA THR A 136 -8.73 10.04 13.54
C THR A 136 -7.35 10.07 14.20
N LEU A 137 -7.27 9.84 15.52
CA LEU A 137 -6.00 9.68 16.23
C LEU A 137 -5.21 8.46 15.75
N ILE A 138 -5.88 7.32 15.54
CA ILE A 138 -5.24 6.13 14.94
C ILE A 138 -4.61 6.52 13.59
N GLY A 139 -5.36 7.19 12.71
CA GLY A 139 -4.84 7.64 11.42
C GLY A 139 -3.65 8.59 11.53
N ALA A 140 -3.67 9.51 12.50
CA ALA A 140 -2.57 10.44 12.73
C ALA A 140 -1.26 9.73 13.12
N PHE A 141 -1.31 8.70 13.97
CA PHE A 141 -0.12 7.94 14.35
C PHE A 141 0.28 6.93 13.28
N ALA A 142 -0.67 6.29 12.59
CA ALA A 142 -0.42 5.42 11.46
C ALA A 142 0.33 6.15 10.33
N ALA A 143 0.04 7.41 10.08
CA ALA A 143 0.72 8.25 9.08
C ALA A 143 2.26 8.29 9.21
N ILE A 144 2.80 7.89 10.35
CA ILE A 144 4.25 7.93 10.62
C ILE A 144 5.00 6.79 9.92
N TYR A 145 4.38 5.61 9.76
CA TYR A 145 5.12 4.44 9.33
C TYR A 145 5.74 4.58 7.93
N HIS A 146 4.97 4.97 6.95
CA HIS A 146 5.44 5.03 5.57
C HIS A 146 6.60 6.01 5.34
N PRO A 147 6.55 7.27 5.80
CA PRO A 147 7.65 8.22 5.59
C PRO A 147 8.85 8.01 6.53
N VAL A 148 8.70 7.26 7.63
CA VAL A 148 9.76 7.10 8.63
C VAL A 148 10.27 5.65 8.71
N GLY A 149 9.38 4.68 8.85
CA GLY A 149 9.71 3.27 9.05
C GLY A 149 10.35 2.63 7.81
N ILE A 150 9.75 2.83 6.62
CA ILE A 150 10.31 2.30 5.37
C ILE A 150 11.69 2.88 5.07
N PRO A 151 11.93 4.20 5.09
CA PRO A 151 13.27 4.74 4.94
C PRO A 151 14.26 4.29 6.01
N MET A 152 13.81 4.08 7.27
CA MET A 152 14.65 3.54 8.32
C MET A 152 15.11 2.11 7.98
N LEU A 153 14.19 1.28 7.50
CA LEU A 153 14.44 -0.11 7.13
C LEU A 153 15.44 -0.22 5.97
N VAL A 154 15.32 0.65 4.96
CA VAL A 154 16.13 0.60 3.73
C VAL A 154 17.50 1.23 3.89
N GLN A 155 17.65 2.20 4.81
CA GLN A 155 18.87 3.00 4.97
C GLN A 155 20.14 2.16 5.16
N ARG A 156 20.04 1.01 5.83
CA ARG A 156 21.16 0.10 6.14
C ARG A 156 21.06 -1.25 5.45
N ALA A 157 20.15 -1.39 4.50
CA ALA A 157 19.92 -2.65 3.82
C ALA A 157 20.96 -2.89 2.72
N ARG A 158 21.58 -4.07 2.71
CA ARG A 158 22.47 -4.50 1.62
C ARG A 158 21.72 -4.76 0.32
N GLN A 159 20.46 -5.22 0.43
CA GLN A 159 19.56 -5.49 -0.68
C GLN A 159 18.23 -4.76 -0.49
N PRO A 160 18.17 -3.44 -0.77
CA PRO A 160 17.00 -2.61 -0.52
C PRO A 160 15.70 -3.14 -1.15
N GLY A 161 15.77 -3.66 -2.37
CA GLY A 161 14.60 -4.21 -3.08
C GLY A 161 13.98 -5.41 -2.36
N ALA A 162 14.79 -6.36 -1.90
CA ALA A 162 14.31 -7.52 -1.15
C ALA A 162 13.68 -7.11 0.19
N VAL A 163 14.27 -6.12 0.85
CA VAL A 163 13.78 -5.59 2.13
C VAL A 163 12.44 -4.87 1.95
N ILE A 164 12.29 -4.05 0.91
CA ILE A 164 11.03 -3.39 0.55
C ILE A 164 9.96 -4.43 0.20
N GLY A 165 10.31 -5.46 -0.56
CA GLY A 165 9.38 -6.53 -0.91
C GLY A 165 8.85 -7.29 0.31
N LEU A 166 9.74 -7.65 1.25
CA LEU A 166 9.34 -8.30 2.51
C LEU A 166 8.48 -7.38 3.37
N ASN A 167 8.83 -6.09 3.42
CA ASN A 167 8.06 -5.10 4.15
C ASN A 167 6.67 -4.89 3.54
N GLY A 168 6.55 -4.85 2.22
CA GLY A 168 5.26 -4.80 1.53
C GLY A 168 4.39 -6.03 1.82
N LEU A 169 4.99 -7.24 1.84
CA LEU A 169 4.29 -8.45 2.25
C LEU A 169 3.79 -8.36 3.69
N ALA A 170 4.60 -7.82 4.61
CA ALA A 170 4.19 -7.62 6.01
C ALA A 170 2.97 -6.67 6.13
N GLY A 171 2.96 -5.55 5.39
CA GLY A 171 1.80 -4.66 5.32
C GLY A 171 0.54 -5.36 4.84
N ASN A 172 0.63 -6.14 3.77
CA ASN A 172 -0.49 -6.91 3.24
C ASN A 172 -0.99 -7.99 4.19
N LEU A 173 -0.08 -8.65 4.92
CA LEU A 173 -0.47 -9.57 5.99
C LEU A 173 -1.18 -8.84 7.14
N GLY A 174 -0.89 -7.55 7.35
CA GLY A 174 -1.66 -6.68 8.24
C GLY A 174 -3.11 -6.52 7.80
N VAL A 175 -3.36 -6.36 6.49
CA VAL A 175 -4.72 -6.33 5.91
C VAL A 175 -5.46 -7.66 6.16
N ALA A 176 -4.80 -8.78 5.91
CA ALA A 176 -5.36 -10.11 6.19
C ALA A 176 -5.59 -10.33 7.69
N GLY A 177 -4.62 -9.90 8.52
CA GLY A 177 -4.69 -9.95 9.97
C GLY A 177 -5.81 -9.09 10.55
N ALA A 178 -6.14 -7.96 9.94
CA ALA A 178 -7.26 -7.13 10.35
C ALA A 178 -8.58 -7.90 10.24
N ALA A 179 -8.83 -8.54 9.10
CA ALA A 179 -10.05 -9.34 8.91
C ALA A 179 -10.12 -10.52 9.90
N LEU A 180 -9.04 -11.29 10.00
CA LEU A 180 -8.97 -12.46 10.87
C LEU A 180 -9.14 -12.09 12.34
N LEU A 181 -8.23 -11.25 12.86
CA LEU A 181 -8.17 -10.94 14.28
C LEU A 181 -9.43 -10.19 14.73
N THR A 182 -9.90 -9.21 13.94
CA THR A 182 -11.11 -8.46 14.28
C THR A 182 -12.33 -9.36 14.26
N GLY A 183 -12.48 -10.25 13.26
CA GLY A 183 -13.58 -11.20 13.21
C GLY A 183 -13.66 -12.08 14.45
N PHE A 184 -12.53 -12.68 14.85
CA PHE A 184 -12.46 -13.50 16.07
C PHE A 184 -12.73 -12.70 17.35
N LEU A 185 -12.12 -11.52 17.49
CA LEU A 185 -12.30 -10.71 18.68
C LEU A 185 -13.72 -10.17 18.79
N VAL A 186 -14.35 -9.77 17.69
CA VAL A 186 -15.75 -9.34 17.67
C VAL A 186 -16.67 -10.48 18.09
N GLN A 187 -16.45 -11.68 17.58
CA GLN A 187 -17.26 -12.85 17.88
C GLN A 187 -17.29 -13.20 19.37
N TRP A 188 -16.13 -13.19 20.03
CA TRP A 188 -16.01 -13.72 21.39
C TRP A 188 -15.88 -12.67 22.49
N LEU A 189 -15.38 -11.49 22.21
CA LEU A 189 -15.06 -10.46 23.19
C LEU A 189 -15.66 -9.09 22.87
N GLY A 190 -16.35 -8.98 21.74
CA GLY A 190 -16.93 -7.73 21.25
C GLY A 190 -15.91 -6.83 20.54
N TRP A 191 -16.44 -5.82 19.82
CA TRP A 191 -15.64 -4.96 18.95
C TRP A 191 -14.56 -4.13 19.69
N ARG A 192 -14.76 -3.84 20.97
CA ARG A 192 -13.77 -3.10 21.77
C ARG A 192 -12.47 -3.88 21.91
N ALA A 193 -12.55 -5.20 22.06
CA ALA A 193 -11.37 -6.05 22.13
C ALA A 193 -10.54 -6.00 20.85
N ALA A 194 -11.18 -5.78 19.69
CA ALA A 194 -10.48 -5.62 18.42
C ALA A 194 -9.53 -4.40 18.38
N PHE A 195 -9.78 -3.38 19.21
CA PHE A 195 -8.85 -2.26 19.41
C PHE A 195 -7.90 -2.49 20.58
N VAL A 196 -8.37 -3.06 21.70
CA VAL A 196 -7.57 -3.27 22.90
C VAL A 196 -6.41 -4.24 22.67
N VAL A 197 -6.68 -5.41 22.09
CA VAL A 197 -5.67 -6.46 21.93
C VAL A 197 -4.51 -6.00 21.04
N PRO A 198 -4.75 -5.52 19.79
CA PRO A 198 -3.64 -5.00 19.00
C PRO A 198 -3.07 -3.69 19.55
N GLY A 199 -3.84 -2.89 20.30
CA GLY A 199 -3.35 -1.71 21.02
C GLY A 199 -2.25 -2.05 22.02
N LEU A 200 -2.50 -3.05 22.86
CA LEU A 200 -1.51 -3.57 23.82
C LEU A 200 -0.31 -4.21 23.10
N ALA A 201 -0.54 -4.92 22.01
CA ALA A 201 0.52 -5.49 21.18
C ALA A 201 1.42 -4.40 20.57
N SER A 202 0.84 -3.29 20.10
CA SER A 202 1.60 -2.14 19.59
C SER A 202 2.48 -1.51 20.68
N ILE A 203 1.93 -1.31 21.88
CA ILE A 203 2.70 -0.79 23.02
C ILE A 203 3.85 -1.75 23.38
N ALA A 204 3.60 -3.06 23.41
CA ALA A 204 4.63 -4.06 23.67
C ALA A 204 5.74 -4.04 22.61
N CYS A 205 5.37 -3.89 21.33
CA CYS A 205 6.33 -3.68 20.24
C CYS A 205 7.13 -2.37 20.43
N GLY A 206 6.50 -1.29 20.90
CA GLY A 206 7.16 -0.03 21.23
C GLY A 206 8.21 -0.20 22.33
N VAL A 207 7.89 -0.93 23.41
CA VAL A 207 8.82 -1.26 24.51
C VAL A 207 9.99 -2.11 23.99
N ALA A 208 9.69 -3.15 23.18
CA ALA A 208 10.73 -3.97 22.56
C ALA A 208 11.63 -3.14 21.64
N PHE A 209 11.03 -2.27 20.82
CA PHE A 209 11.78 -1.39 19.91
C PHE A 209 12.66 -0.40 20.67
N ALA A 210 12.17 0.18 21.77
CA ALA A 210 12.95 1.08 22.63
C ALA A 210 14.22 0.41 23.19
N ARG A 211 14.12 -0.88 23.53
CA ARG A 211 15.23 -1.65 24.12
C ARG A 211 16.20 -2.20 23.08
N LEU A 212 15.70 -2.60 21.91
CA LEU A 212 16.48 -3.33 20.90
C LEU A 212 17.05 -2.43 19.80
N CYS A 213 16.43 -1.26 19.54
CA CYS A 213 16.91 -0.32 18.55
C CYS A 213 17.87 0.68 19.21
N PRO A 214 19.17 0.65 18.86
CA PRO A 214 20.14 1.60 19.42
C PRO A 214 19.82 3.03 18.97
N PRO A 215 20.25 4.05 19.71
CA PRO A 215 20.22 5.43 19.24
C PRO A 215 20.92 5.53 17.88
N GLN A 216 20.29 6.22 16.92
CA GLN A 216 20.88 6.43 15.61
C GLN A 216 21.82 7.64 15.69
N GLY A 217 23.04 7.50 15.15
CA GLY A 217 23.91 8.64 14.85
C GLY A 217 23.32 9.52 13.75
N GLU A 218 23.97 10.64 13.44
CA GLU A 218 23.55 11.56 12.39
C GLU A 218 23.23 10.83 11.08
N PRO A 219 22.15 11.25 10.37
CA PRO A 219 21.82 10.66 9.09
C PRO A 219 22.99 10.83 8.12
N PRO A 220 23.36 9.80 7.34
CA PRO A 220 24.41 9.92 6.37
C PRO A 220 24.08 11.06 5.39
N GLY A 221 25.02 11.97 5.18
CA GLY A 221 24.87 13.12 4.31
C GLY A 221 24.34 12.70 2.93
N ARG A 222 23.52 13.56 2.32
CA ARG A 222 22.97 13.31 0.97
C ARG A 222 24.07 13.02 -0.02
N SER A 223 24.22 11.77 -0.41
CA SER A 223 25.11 11.37 -1.50
C SER A 223 24.69 12.09 -2.79
N ARG A 224 25.67 12.69 -3.48
CA ARG A 224 25.45 13.30 -4.80
C ARG A 224 25.14 12.19 -5.80
N LYS A 225 23.92 12.14 -6.29
CA LYS A 225 23.50 11.14 -7.28
C LYS A 225 24.04 11.49 -8.67
N PRO A 226 24.42 10.48 -9.50
CA PRO A 226 24.88 10.71 -10.86
C PRO A 226 23.80 11.39 -11.72
N PRO A 227 24.17 12.07 -12.82
CA PRO A 227 23.21 12.64 -13.75
C PRO A 227 22.36 11.55 -14.38
N ALA A 228 21.05 11.73 -14.38
CA ALA A 228 20.10 10.77 -14.92
C ALA A 228 19.66 11.17 -16.35
N VAL A 229 19.23 10.17 -17.12
CA VAL A 229 18.63 10.38 -18.43
C VAL A 229 17.34 11.18 -18.27
N VAL A 230 17.27 12.38 -18.84
CA VAL A 230 16.08 13.25 -18.78
C VAL A 230 15.18 12.91 -19.96
N LEU A 231 13.99 12.39 -19.69
CA LEU A 231 12.99 12.13 -20.72
C LEU A 231 12.43 13.45 -21.30
N PRO A 232 12.11 13.49 -22.59
CA PRO A 232 11.39 14.61 -23.19
C PRO A 232 10.11 14.95 -22.41
N ARG A 233 9.86 16.25 -22.21
CA ARG A 233 8.75 16.74 -21.39
C ARG A 233 7.40 16.10 -21.76
N ALA A 234 7.13 15.88 -23.05
CA ALA A 234 5.89 15.25 -23.52
C ALA A 234 5.73 13.80 -23.01
N LEU A 235 6.80 12.99 -23.07
CA LEU A 235 6.77 11.60 -22.58
C LEU A 235 6.66 11.54 -21.06
N LEU A 236 7.37 12.42 -20.35
CA LEU A 236 7.29 12.54 -18.90
C LEU A 236 5.87 12.92 -18.45
N MET A 237 5.27 13.93 -19.08
CA MET A 237 3.89 14.34 -18.75
C MET A 237 2.88 13.22 -19.01
N ARG A 238 3.00 12.47 -20.11
CA ARG A 238 2.16 11.29 -20.36
C ARG A 238 2.31 10.22 -19.28
N ALA A 239 3.55 9.91 -18.91
CA ALA A 239 3.83 8.93 -17.83
C ALA A 239 3.24 9.39 -16.50
N LEU A 240 3.43 10.67 -16.12
CA LEU A 240 2.89 11.23 -14.88
C LEU A 240 1.36 11.24 -14.86
N THR A 241 0.69 11.59 -15.97
CA THR A 241 -0.77 11.55 -16.09
C THR A 241 -1.29 10.12 -15.87
N VAL A 242 -0.71 9.14 -16.57
CA VAL A 242 -1.11 7.73 -16.42
C VAL A 242 -0.85 7.24 -14.99
N MET A 243 0.30 7.59 -14.41
CA MET A 243 0.64 7.22 -13.04
C MET A 243 -0.34 7.82 -12.02
N THR A 244 -0.71 9.09 -12.17
CA THR A 244 -1.68 9.76 -11.29
C THR A 244 -3.06 9.11 -11.42
N ALA A 245 -3.53 8.87 -12.63
CA ALA A 245 -4.80 8.18 -12.86
C ALA A 245 -4.78 6.76 -12.27
N ALA A 246 -3.69 6.01 -12.46
CA ALA A 246 -3.52 4.69 -11.87
C ALA A 246 -3.50 4.73 -10.33
N ALA A 247 -2.85 5.73 -9.73
CA ALA A 247 -2.84 5.92 -8.29
C ALA A 247 -4.25 6.23 -7.74
N VAL A 248 -5.00 7.11 -8.41
CA VAL A 248 -6.37 7.47 -8.03
C VAL A 248 -7.30 6.27 -8.13
N THR A 249 -7.36 5.64 -9.30
CA THR A 249 -8.28 4.53 -9.54
C THR A 249 -7.91 3.28 -8.74
N GLY A 250 -6.62 2.97 -8.63
CA GLY A 250 -6.14 1.88 -7.79
C GLY A 250 -6.48 2.09 -6.30
N SER A 251 -6.33 3.31 -5.78
CA SER A 251 -6.72 3.64 -4.41
C SER A 251 -8.23 3.53 -4.19
N LEU A 252 -9.06 3.95 -5.15
CA LEU A 252 -10.52 3.76 -5.06
C LEU A 252 -10.87 2.27 -4.96
N LEU A 253 -10.37 1.45 -5.89
CA LEU A 253 -10.68 0.03 -5.91
C LEU A 253 -10.18 -0.68 -4.64
N PHE A 254 -8.94 -0.39 -4.24
CA PHE A 254 -8.35 -0.95 -3.03
C PHE A 254 -9.18 -0.61 -1.77
N ASN A 255 -9.57 0.66 -1.61
CA ASN A 255 -10.28 1.08 -0.41
C ASN A 255 -11.75 0.68 -0.42
N PHE A 256 -12.45 0.69 -1.56
CA PHE A 256 -13.80 0.16 -1.65
C PHE A 256 -13.84 -1.33 -1.28
N THR A 257 -12.86 -2.12 -1.74
CA THR A 257 -12.81 -3.55 -1.41
C THR A 257 -12.36 -3.80 0.02
N THR A 258 -11.22 -3.26 0.46
CA THR A 258 -10.69 -3.55 1.80
C THR A 258 -11.59 -3.05 2.93
N ASN A 259 -12.32 -1.96 2.72
CA ASN A 259 -13.28 -1.44 3.70
C ASN A 259 -14.70 -2.01 3.51
N GLY A 260 -15.07 -2.50 2.32
CA GLY A 260 -16.41 -3.01 2.03
C GLY A 260 -16.55 -4.53 2.10
N ASN A 261 -15.46 -5.28 1.86
CA ASN A 261 -15.53 -6.72 1.66
C ASN A 261 -16.09 -7.51 2.84
N THR A 262 -15.88 -7.07 4.08
CA THR A 262 -16.47 -7.73 5.25
C THR A 262 -17.99 -7.69 5.17
N GLN A 263 -18.56 -6.50 4.97
CA GLN A 263 -20.02 -6.33 4.89
C GLN A 263 -20.59 -6.96 3.62
N PHE A 264 -19.84 -6.93 2.52
CA PHE A 264 -20.19 -7.62 1.29
C PHE A 264 -20.29 -9.14 1.49
N MET A 265 -19.34 -9.74 2.20
CA MET A 265 -19.40 -11.17 2.53
C MET A 265 -20.55 -11.47 3.50
N VAL A 266 -20.75 -10.66 4.53
CA VAL A 266 -21.90 -10.81 5.45
C VAL A 266 -23.21 -10.80 4.68
N GLU A 267 -23.41 -9.86 3.75
CA GLU A 267 -24.63 -9.80 2.92
C GLU A 267 -24.80 -11.03 2.03
N ARG A 268 -23.74 -11.45 1.35
CA ARG A 268 -23.79 -12.49 0.31
C ARG A 268 -23.73 -13.93 0.85
N PHE A 269 -23.29 -14.10 2.08
CA PHE A 269 -23.29 -15.38 2.78
C PHE A 269 -24.43 -15.49 3.80
N ALA A 270 -25.36 -14.50 3.84
CA ALA A 270 -26.52 -14.56 4.72
C ALA A 270 -27.28 -15.87 4.55
N GLY A 271 -27.63 -16.53 5.67
CA GLY A 271 -28.25 -17.85 5.70
C GLY A 271 -27.29 -19.04 5.43
N VAL A 272 -26.01 -18.79 5.10
CA VAL A 272 -24.99 -19.84 4.91
C VAL A 272 -23.91 -19.73 5.98
N ILE A 273 -23.38 -18.52 6.21
CA ILE A 273 -22.36 -18.21 7.20
C ILE A 273 -22.73 -16.89 7.86
N GLU A 274 -22.98 -16.93 9.16
CA GLU A 274 -23.33 -15.75 9.97
C GLU A 274 -22.26 -15.43 11.03
N ASP A 275 -21.31 -16.36 11.24
CA ASP A 275 -20.25 -16.24 12.22
C ASP A 275 -19.19 -15.22 11.76
N PRO A 276 -19.00 -14.08 12.48
CA PRO A 276 -17.98 -13.08 12.16
C PRO A 276 -16.55 -13.62 12.12
N ALA A 277 -16.22 -14.61 12.95
CA ALA A 277 -14.90 -15.23 12.95
C ALA A 277 -14.65 -16.00 11.64
N LEU A 278 -15.65 -16.73 11.15
CA LEU A 278 -15.53 -17.48 9.90
C LEU A 278 -15.49 -16.54 8.68
N ILE A 279 -16.29 -15.48 8.65
CA ILE A 279 -16.22 -14.43 7.63
C ILE A 279 -14.81 -13.78 7.65
N GLY A 280 -14.29 -13.45 8.83
CA GLY A 280 -12.95 -12.91 9.00
C GLY A 280 -11.84 -13.87 8.50
N LEU A 281 -11.98 -15.17 8.78
CA LEU A 281 -11.05 -16.21 8.32
C LEU A 281 -11.05 -16.33 6.78
N LEU A 282 -12.22 -16.40 6.17
CA LEU A 282 -12.36 -16.48 4.72
C LEU A 282 -11.77 -15.24 4.04
N LEU A 283 -12.07 -14.06 4.57
CA LEU A 283 -11.55 -12.80 4.04
C LEU A 283 -10.03 -12.69 4.21
N ALA A 284 -9.49 -13.16 5.34
CA ALA A 284 -8.05 -13.25 5.56
C ALA A 284 -7.38 -14.20 4.54
N ALA A 285 -8.02 -15.32 4.20
CA ALA A 285 -7.52 -16.22 3.16
C ALA A 285 -7.50 -15.53 1.78
N VAL A 286 -8.55 -14.79 1.42
CA VAL A 286 -8.60 -13.98 0.20
C VAL A 286 -7.43 -13.00 0.15
N TYR A 287 -7.19 -12.25 1.21
CA TYR A 287 -6.13 -11.25 1.26
C TYR A 287 -4.73 -11.88 1.31
N ALA A 288 -4.56 -13.01 1.97
CA ALA A 288 -3.29 -13.74 1.99
C ALA A 288 -2.91 -14.23 0.58
N VAL A 289 -3.86 -14.82 -0.14
CA VAL A 289 -3.66 -15.24 -1.55
C VAL A 289 -3.38 -14.03 -2.43
N ALA A 290 -4.15 -12.95 -2.29
CA ALA A 290 -3.95 -11.71 -3.05
C ALA A 290 -2.56 -11.09 -2.79
N SER A 291 -2.05 -11.19 -1.57
CA SER A 291 -0.72 -10.67 -1.21
C SER A 291 0.41 -11.36 -1.98
N LEU A 292 0.26 -12.65 -2.31
CA LEU A 292 1.24 -13.37 -3.11
C LEU A 292 1.32 -12.82 -4.55
N ALA A 293 0.24 -12.26 -5.07
CA ALA A 293 0.22 -11.65 -6.39
C ALA A 293 1.24 -10.51 -6.51
N GLN A 294 1.45 -9.71 -5.47
CA GLN A 294 2.46 -8.64 -5.48
C GLN A 294 3.87 -9.18 -5.68
N VAL A 295 4.20 -10.31 -5.07
CA VAL A 295 5.51 -10.96 -5.21
C VAL A 295 5.70 -11.49 -6.63
N VAL A 296 4.67 -12.11 -7.18
CA VAL A 296 4.70 -12.63 -8.55
C VAL A 296 4.80 -11.49 -9.55
N VAL A 297 3.96 -10.49 -9.43
CA VAL A 297 3.93 -9.32 -10.33
C VAL A 297 5.22 -8.52 -10.21
N GLY A 298 5.77 -8.33 -9.01
CA GLY A 298 7.06 -7.69 -8.82
C GLY A 298 8.18 -8.34 -9.65
N ARG A 299 8.22 -9.69 -9.68
CA ARG A 299 9.19 -10.43 -10.52
C ARG A 299 8.89 -10.33 -12.02
N LEU A 300 7.61 -10.21 -12.39
CA LEU A 300 7.20 -10.08 -13.80
C LEU A 300 7.50 -8.68 -14.36
N ILE A 301 7.48 -7.63 -13.52
CA ILE A 301 7.82 -6.25 -13.92
C ILE A 301 9.24 -6.18 -14.51
N ASP A 302 10.18 -6.98 -14.01
CA ASP A 302 11.55 -7.04 -14.50
C ASP A 302 11.71 -7.82 -15.83
N ARG A 303 10.70 -8.63 -16.21
CA ARG A 303 10.79 -9.54 -17.36
C ARG A 303 9.83 -9.20 -18.51
N VAL A 304 8.75 -8.50 -18.21
CA VAL A 304 7.68 -8.21 -19.17
C VAL A 304 7.55 -6.70 -19.34
N PRO A 305 7.32 -6.19 -20.57
CA PRO A 305 7.08 -4.77 -20.78
C PRO A 305 5.99 -4.22 -19.87
N LEU A 306 6.35 -3.21 -19.05
CA LEU A 306 5.52 -2.65 -17.97
C LEU A 306 4.09 -2.34 -18.42
N LYS A 307 3.95 -1.68 -19.60
CA LYS A 307 2.64 -1.35 -20.18
C LYS A 307 1.78 -2.58 -20.45
N ARG A 308 2.36 -3.64 -21.04
CA ARG A 308 1.61 -4.87 -21.40
C ARG A 308 1.17 -5.61 -20.15
N LEU A 309 2.07 -5.75 -19.18
CA LEU A 309 1.78 -6.45 -17.93
C LEU A 309 0.69 -5.71 -17.15
N TYR A 310 0.81 -4.40 -17.01
CA TYR A 310 -0.18 -3.60 -16.28
C TYR A 310 -1.55 -3.65 -16.95
N LEU A 311 -1.61 -3.44 -18.27
CA LEU A 311 -2.84 -3.54 -19.04
C LEU A 311 -3.49 -4.92 -18.89
N GLY A 312 -2.70 -6.00 -18.95
CA GLY A 312 -3.19 -7.37 -18.78
C GLY A 312 -3.84 -7.58 -17.41
N ILE A 313 -3.22 -7.09 -16.33
CA ILE A 313 -3.77 -7.22 -14.97
C ILE A 313 -5.07 -6.41 -14.81
N ILE A 314 -5.10 -5.16 -15.30
CA ILE A 314 -6.32 -4.33 -15.22
C ILE A 314 -7.45 -4.93 -16.04
N LEU A 315 -7.19 -5.46 -17.23
CA LEU A 315 -8.21 -6.14 -18.04
C LEU A 315 -8.68 -7.44 -17.39
N ALA A 316 -7.77 -8.22 -16.80
CA ALA A 316 -8.11 -9.45 -16.06
C ALA A 316 -8.96 -9.17 -14.81
N GLN A 317 -8.84 -7.99 -14.20
CA GLN A 317 -9.61 -7.57 -13.04
C GLN A 317 -11.11 -7.40 -13.34
N ILE A 318 -11.46 -6.95 -14.57
CA ILE A 318 -12.84 -6.63 -14.95
C ILE A 318 -13.78 -7.84 -14.85
N PRO A 319 -13.51 -9.01 -15.47
CA PRO A 319 -14.40 -10.16 -15.36
C PRO A 319 -14.58 -10.64 -13.91
N TRP A 320 -13.55 -10.58 -13.07
CA TRP A 320 -13.67 -10.95 -11.67
C TRP A 320 -14.57 -9.98 -10.88
N LEU A 321 -14.48 -8.67 -11.14
CA LEU A 321 -15.37 -7.68 -10.54
C LEU A 321 -16.82 -7.88 -10.98
N LEU A 322 -17.06 -8.19 -12.27
CA LEU A 322 -18.40 -8.49 -12.79
C LEU A 322 -18.97 -9.77 -12.19
N LEU A 323 -18.15 -10.82 -12.06
CA LEU A 323 -18.56 -12.06 -11.40
C LEU A 323 -18.87 -11.85 -9.90
N ALA A 324 -18.05 -11.03 -9.20
CA ALA A 324 -18.30 -10.68 -7.81
C ALA A 324 -19.61 -9.87 -7.65
N ALA A 325 -19.94 -8.98 -8.60
CA ALA A 325 -21.16 -8.19 -8.57
C ALA A 325 -22.44 -9.06 -8.45
N VAL A 326 -22.46 -10.21 -9.10
CA VAL A 326 -23.63 -11.12 -9.17
C VAL A 326 -23.43 -12.42 -8.38
N GLY A 327 -22.20 -12.70 -7.93
CA GLY A 327 -21.86 -13.94 -7.22
C GLY A 327 -22.53 -14.04 -5.85
N GLN A 328 -22.79 -15.28 -5.43
CA GLN A 328 -23.31 -15.63 -4.10
C GLN A 328 -22.59 -16.87 -3.55
N GLY A 329 -22.54 -17.00 -2.24
CA GLY A 329 -21.95 -18.14 -1.56
C GLY A 329 -20.50 -18.39 -2.02
N TRP A 330 -20.14 -19.64 -2.29
CA TRP A 330 -18.78 -20.02 -2.64
C TRP A 330 -18.29 -19.47 -3.99
N TRP A 331 -19.20 -19.21 -4.94
CA TRP A 331 -18.85 -18.56 -6.21
C TRP A 331 -18.40 -17.12 -5.97
N LEU A 332 -19.04 -16.43 -5.03
CA LEU A 332 -18.57 -15.11 -4.61
C LEU A 332 -17.15 -15.17 -4.06
N PHE A 333 -16.84 -16.16 -3.20
CA PHE A 333 -15.49 -16.31 -2.61
C PHE A 333 -14.43 -16.46 -3.70
N VAL A 334 -14.68 -17.27 -4.72
CA VAL A 334 -13.77 -17.44 -5.87
C VAL A 334 -13.64 -16.13 -6.66
N ALA A 335 -14.75 -15.48 -6.99
CA ALA A 335 -14.75 -14.25 -7.75
C ALA A 335 -14.04 -13.10 -7.01
N LEU A 336 -14.30 -12.98 -5.69
CA LEU A 336 -13.67 -11.99 -4.84
C LEU A 336 -12.15 -12.25 -4.72
N THR A 337 -11.74 -13.51 -4.59
CA THR A 337 -10.32 -13.88 -4.56
C THR A 337 -9.64 -13.46 -5.86
N GLY A 338 -10.22 -13.77 -7.02
CA GLY A 338 -9.70 -13.36 -8.33
C GLY A 338 -9.60 -11.83 -8.48
N ALA A 339 -10.64 -11.10 -8.05
CA ALA A 339 -10.62 -9.64 -8.06
C ALA A 339 -9.49 -9.08 -7.17
N MET A 340 -9.35 -9.59 -5.94
CA MET A 340 -8.33 -9.13 -5.00
C MET A 340 -6.90 -9.46 -5.45
N VAL A 341 -6.69 -10.61 -6.08
CA VAL A 341 -5.40 -10.98 -6.72
C VAL A 341 -5.00 -9.94 -7.77
N CYS A 342 -5.95 -9.51 -8.62
CA CYS A 342 -5.67 -8.47 -9.61
C CYS A 342 -5.46 -7.09 -8.98
N ILE A 343 -6.27 -6.70 -7.99
CA ILE A 343 -6.15 -5.40 -7.29
C ILE A 343 -4.80 -5.30 -6.59
N PHE A 344 -4.40 -6.32 -5.80
CA PHE A 344 -3.12 -6.33 -5.11
C PHE A 344 -1.94 -6.44 -6.08
N GLY A 345 -2.09 -7.22 -7.16
CA GLY A 345 -1.12 -7.31 -8.22
C GLY A 345 -0.87 -6.00 -8.97
N ALA A 346 -1.85 -5.07 -8.96
CA ALA A 346 -1.71 -3.75 -9.57
C ALA A 346 -0.91 -2.74 -8.72
N ILE A 347 -0.76 -2.96 -7.42
CA ILE A 347 -0.11 -2.00 -6.48
C ILE A 347 1.33 -1.66 -6.89
N PRO A 348 2.23 -2.61 -7.24
CA PRO A 348 3.63 -2.30 -7.54
C PRO A 348 3.83 -1.42 -8.77
N PHE A 349 2.83 -1.30 -9.66
CA PHE A 349 3.04 -0.61 -10.95
C PHE A 349 3.27 0.88 -10.80
N THR A 350 2.64 1.56 -9.85
CA THR A 350 2.86 2.99 -9.63
C THR A 350 4.30 3.27 -9.19
N ASP A 351 4.87 2.43 -8.34
CA ASP A 351 6.27 2.53 -7.93
C ASP A 351 7.22 2.20 -9.08
N ALA A 352 6.92 1.15 -9.87
CA ALA A 352 7.68 0.81 -11.06
C ALA A 352 7.67 1.93 -12.11
N MET A 353 6.53 2.62 -12.30
CA MET A 353 6.45 3.80 -13.17
C MET A 353 7.32 4.96 -12.67
N ILE A 354 7.35 5.21 -11.36
CA ILE A 354 8.22 6.23 -10.77
C ILE A 354 9.69 5.90 -11.04
N VAL A 355 10.10 4.66 -10.79
CA VAL A 355 11.47 4.22 -11.03
C VAL A 355 11.86 4.35 -12.49
N LYS A 356 10.96 4.00 -13.40
CA LYS A 356 11.21 3.95 -14.85
C LYS A 356 11.20 5.31 -15.54
N TYR A 357 10.29 6.22 -15.15
CA TYR A 357 10.03 7.45 -15.91
C TYR A 357 10.47 8.72 -15.19
N VAL A 358 10.77 8.67 -13.89
CA VAL A 358 11.08 9.86 -13.09
C VAL A 358 12.56 9.94 -12.76
N ASP A 359 13.17 11.10 -13.03
CA ASP A 359 14.56 11.40 -12.68
C ASP A 359 14.82 11.21 -11.18
N ASP A 360 15.95 10.60 -10.82
CA ASP A 360 16.37 10.32 -9.46
C ASP A 360 16.37 11.56 -8.56
N ARG A 361 16.64 12.75 -9.12
CA ARG A 361 16.71 14.02 -8.38
C ARG A 361 15.36 14.42 -7.79
N VAL A 362 14.26 14.09 -8.48
CA VAL A 362 12.88 14.45 -8.09
C VAL A 362 12.04 13.24 -7.71
N ARG A 363 12.56 12.03 -7.81
CA ARG A 363 11.86 10.76 -7.57
C ARG A 363 11.17 10.71 -6.20
N SER A 364 11.87 11.10 -5.14
CA SER A 364 11.31 11.13 -3.78
C SER A 364 10.15 12.11 -3.66
N ARG A 365 10.23 13.27 -4.33
CA ARG A 365 9.14 14.26 -4.35
C ARG A 365 7.92 13.73 -5.08
N VAL A 366 8.12 13.11 -6.26
CA VAL A 366 7.02 12.51 -7.04
C VAL A 366 6.39 11.35 -6.30
N ALA A 367 7.18 10.49 -5.65
CA ALA A 367 6.69 9.41 -4.80
C ALA A 367 5.85 9.95 -3.62
N GLY A 368 6.31 11.01 -2.95
CA GLY A 368 5.55 11.67 -1.88
C GLY A 368 4.24 12.26 -2.37
N MET A 369 4.23 12.95 -3.51
CA MET A 369 3.01 13.48 -4.11
C MET A 369 2.03 12.37 -4.49
N ARG A 370 2.52 11.25 -5.05
CA ARG A 370 1.68 10.08 -5.35
C ARG A 370 1.02 9.53 -4.07
N LEU A 371 1.78 9.38 -2.98
CA LEU A 371 1.22 8.92 -1.71
C LEU A 371 0.15 9.88 -1.17
N ALA A 372 0.39 11.19 -1.21
CA ALA A 372 -0.60 12.18 -0.79
C ALA A 372 -1.90 12.09 -1.62
N VAL A 373 -1.80 11.92 -2.94
CA VAL A 373 -2.95 11.71 -3.81
C VAL A 373 -3.66 10.40 -3.47
N SER A 374 -2.92 9.29 -3.34
CA SER A 374 -3.51 7.98 -3.03
C SER A 374 -4.27 7.99 -1.71
N PHE A 375 -3.71 8.58 -0.66
CA PHE A 375 -4.35 8.63 0.66
C PHE A 375 -5.50 9.65 0.72
N GLY A 376 -5.40 10.77 -0.01
CA GLY A 376 -6.52 11.69 -0.16
C GLY A 376 -7.73 11.01 -0.82
N ILE A 377 -7.51 10.23 -1.87
CA ILE A 377 -8.54 9.43 -2.53
C ILE A 377 -9.07 8.31 -1.61
N SER A 378 -8.22 7.71 -0.77
CA SER A 378 -8.66 6.73 0.23
C SER A 378 -9.72 7.30 1.16
N SER A 379 -9.55 8.53 1.63
CA SER A 379 -10.56 9.23 2.46
C SER A 379 -11.90 9.36 1.73
N ALA A 380 -11.87 9.79 0.46
CA ALA A 380 -13.07 9.93 -0.36
C ALA A 380 -13.74 8.57 -0.60
N ALA A 381 -12.97 7.51 -0.84
CA ALA A 381 -13.50 6.16 -1.03
C ALA A 381 -14.22 5.66 0.23
N VAL A 382 -13.63 5.84 1.41
CA VAL A 382 -14.25 5.42 2.68
C VAL A 382 -15.51 6.24 2.95
N TRP A 383 -15.50 7.55 2.68
CA TRP A 383 -16.69 8.40 2.83
C TRP A 383 -17.83 7.98 1.90
N LEU A 384 -17.50 7.66 0.63
CA LEU A 384 -18.50 7.29 -0.38
C LEU A 384 -19.03 5.86 -0.20
N LEU A 385 -18.28 4.96 0.42
CA LEU A 385 -18.62 3.54 0.52
C LEU A 385 -20.01 3.34 1.12
N GLY A 386 -20.28 3.90 2.30
CA GLY A 386 -21.57 3.78 2.97
C GLY A 386 -22.72 4.34 2.12
N PRO A 387 -22.70 5.62 1.72
CA PRO A 387 -23.73 6.23 0.89
C PRO A 387 -23.99 5.49 -0.43
N VAL A 388 -22.96 5.03 -1.14
CA VAL A 388 -23.11 4.30 -2.40
C VAL A 388 -23.78 2.94 -2.18
N VAL A 389 -23.31 2.18 -1.19
CA VAL A 389 -23.92 0.87 -0.89
C VAL A 389 -25.36 1.03 -0.39
N LYS A 390 -25.63 2.02 0.47
CA LYS A 390 -26.96 2.32 0.97
C LYS A 390 -27.95 2.67 -0.15
N ALA A 391 -27.50 3.45 -1.14
CA ALA A 391 -28.36 3.91 -2.24
C ALA A 391 -28.56 2.85 -3.33
N SER A 392 -27.56 2.01 -3.62
CA SER A 392 -27.56 1.19 -4.82
C SER A 392 -27.03 -0.25 -4.65
N GLY A 393 -26.60 -0.61 -3.44
CA GLY A 393 -26.13 -1.94 -3.09
C GLY A 393 -24.73 -2.28 -3.61
N PHE A 394 -24.19 -3.40 -3.13
CA PHE A 394 -22.86 -3.87 -3.53
C PHE A 394 -22.77 -4.26 -5.01
N THR A 395 -23.84 -4.77 -5.62
CA THR A 395 -23.85 -5.07 -7.05
C THR A 395 -23.45 -3.85 -7.87
N THR A 396 -24.11 -2.71 -7.62
CA THR A 396 -23.78 -1.44 -8.31
C THR A 396 -22.36 -0.97 -8.01
N LEU A 397 -21.91 -1.09 -6.75
CA LEU A 397 -20.53 -0.73 -6.40
C LEU A 397 -19.51 -1.53 -7.22
N PHE A 398 -19.68 -2.86 -7.33
CA PHE A 398 -18.77 -3.71 -8.11
C PHE A 398 -18.83 -3.43 -9.62
N LEU A 399 -20.02 -3.11 -10.16
CA LEU A 399 -20.18 -2.66 -11.55
C LEU A 399 -19.46 -1.32 -11.79
N LEU A 400 -19.58 -0.37 -10.88
CA LEU A 400 -18.84 0.90 -10.93
C LEU A 400 -17.32 0.66 -10.89
N MET A 401 -16.86 -0.25 -10.04
CA MET A 401 -15.44 -0.61 -9.96
C MET A 401 -14.95 -1.24 -11.27
N ALA A 402 -15.75 -2.09 -11.91
CA ALA A 402 -15.44 -2.65 -13.25
C ALA A 402 -15.35 -1.54 -14.30
N GLY A 403 -16.25 -0.55 -14.25
CA GLY A 403 -16.19 0.65 -15.10
C GLY A 403 -14.92 1.49 -14.86
N ILE A 404 -14.56 1.71 -13.60
CA ILE A 404 -13.31 2.40 -13.22
C ILE A 404 -12.09 1.63 -13.77
N ALA A 405 -12.06 0.30 -13.65
CA ALA A 405 -11.00 -0.54 -14.20
C ALA A 405 -10.91 -0.40 -15.74
N LEU A 406 -12.04 -0.37 -16.44
CA LEU A 406 -12.07 -0.16 -17.89
C LEU A 406 -11.52 1.22 -18.26
N CYS A 407 -11.91 2.29 -17.56
CA CYS A 407 -11.35 3.62 -17.75
C CYS A 407 -9.83 3.63 -17.47
N THR A 408 -9.40 2.93 -16.42
CA THR A 408 -7.96 2.78 -16.12
C THR A 408 -7.23 2.09 -17.26
N ALA A 409 -7.78 1.00 -17.82
CA ALA A 409 -7.20 0.32 -18.97
C ALA A 409 -7.05 1.26 -20.19
N ALA A 410 -8.07 2.07 -20.47
CA ALA A 410 -8.02 3.07 -21.54
C ALA A 410 -6.91 4.11 -21.30
N VAL A 411 -6.76 4.60 -20.08
CA VAL A 411 -5.67 5.54 -19.72
C VAL A 411 -4.29 4.87 -19.81
N VAL A 412 -4.16 3.60 -19.43
CA VAL A 412 -2.89 2.85 -19.53
C VAL A 412 -2.43 2.69 -20.97
N LEU A 413 -3.33 2.70 -21.96
CA LEU A 413 -2.94 2.72 -23.37
C LEU A 413 -2.13 3.96 -23.75
N TRP A 414 -2.24 5.05 -23.00
CA TRP A 414 -1.42 6.26 -23.16
C TRP A 414 -0.01 6.15 -22.58
N LEU A 415 0.28 5.16 -21.73
CA LEU A 415 1.62 4.97 -21.17
C LEU A 415 2.66 4.85 -22.30
N PRO A 416 3.79 5.58 -22.27
CA PRO A 416 4.85 5.45 -23.24
C PRO A 416 5.32 3.99 -23.38
N SER A 417 5.54 3.54 -24.62
CA SER A 417 6.12 2.23 -24.87
C SER A 417 7.62 2.22 -24.56
N ASP A 418 8.18 1.05 -24.26
CA ASP A 418 9.61 0.89 -24.00
C ASP A 418 10.47 1.32 -25.21
N ARG A 419 9.94 1.14 -26.43
CA ARG A 419 10.58 1.60 -27.65
C ARG A 419 10.65 3.13 -27.70
N ALA A 420 9.56 3.83 -27.42
CA ALA A 420 9.53 5.30 -27.42
C ALA A 420 10.48 5.89 -26.35
N VAL A 421 10.62 5.23 -25.22
CA VAL A 421 11.55 5.64 -24.15
C VAL A 421 13.01 5.46 -24.60
N ARG A 422 13.34 4.32 -25.23
CA ARG A 422 14.68 4.07 -25.77
C ARG A 422 15.08 5.05 -26.88
N GLU A 423 14.16 5.29 -27.82
CA GLU A 423 14.39 6.25 -28.91
C GLU A 423 14.62 7.68 -28.40
N ALA A 424 13.89 8.07 -27.36
CA ALA A 424 14.05 9.38 -26.73
C ALA A 424 15.37 9.50 -25.95
N ALA A 425 15.83 8.42 -25.28
CA ALA A 425 17.12 8.40 -24.61
C ALA A 425 18.28 8.50 -25.61
N ALA A 426 18.21 7.76 -26.72
CA ALA A 426 19.23 7.80 -27.78
C ALA A 426 19.25 9.14 -28.57
N GLY A 427 18.12 9.85 -28.66
CA GLY A 427 18.02 11.17 -29.32
C GLY A 427 18.50 12.35 -28.47
N GLY A 428 18.57 12.20 -27.14
CA GLY A 428 19.04 13.24 -26.23
C GLY A 428 20.58 13.33 -26.11
N GLU A 429 21.32 12.39 -26.73
CA GLU A 429 22.76 12.38 -26.80
C GLU A 429 23.32 13.06 -28.08
N ARG A 430 22.46 13.62 -28.93
CA ARG A 430 22.81 14.43 -30.09
C ARG A 430 22.52 15.89 -29.83
#